data_d5eddcfa76568a4aa338ff20181aadef
#
_entry.id   d5eddcfa76568a4aa338ff20181aadef
#
_cell.length_a   1.000
_cell.length_b   1.000
_cell.length_c   1.000
_cell.angle_alpha   90.00
_cell.angle_beta   90.00
_cell.angle_gamma   90.00
#
_symmetry.space_group_name_H-M   'P 1'
#
loop_
_entity.id
_entity.type
_entity.pdbx_description
1 polymer ?
#
loop_
_entity_poly.entity_id
_entity_poly.type
_entity_poly.pdbx_seq_one_letter_code
_entity_poly.pdbx_strand_id
1 'polypeptide(L)'
;MTILVIFLLNTCLISSLMCLNDRLTHKIPLTTQRSFCWHCGHVLAWFDLIPIVSALLTNSRCRYCQKSYGYTYVLFECLGGIIGTWLFPESELWLTALCLFFLALEDWDQQAIHANLLFPWLTYLVWIRWETPQLLVVGMFAVICLWLIYVRHALGSGDLPVLMVIG
;
A
#
# COMPACT_ATOMS: atom_id res chain seq x y z
N MET A 1 -0.31 -13.61 -22.87
CA MET A 1 0.38 -12.29 -22.78
C MET A 1 -0.29 -11.36 -21.80
N THR A 2 -1.60 -11.22 -21.79
CA THR A 2 -2.32 -10.26 -20.92
C THR A 2 -2.05 -10.46 -19.41
N ILE A 3 -2.10 -11.69 -18.90
CA ILE A 3 -1.87 -12.00 -17.48
C ILE A 3 -0.45 -11.59 -17.04
N LEU A 4 0.56 -11.87 -17.87
CA LEU A 4 1.94 -11.49 -17.55
C LEU A 4 2.11 -9.96 -17.48
N VAL A 5 1.48 -9.23 -18.38
CA VAL A 5 1.52 -7.75 -18.37
C VAL A 5 0.84 -7.20 -17.11
N ILE A 6 -0.34 -7.73 -16.76
CA ILE A 6 -1.06 -7.33 -15.55
C ILE A 6 -0.23 -7.64 -14.30
N PHE A 7 0.40 -8.80 -14.24
CA PHE A 7 1.30 -9.17 -13.15
C PHE A 7 2.47 -8.18 -13.01
N LEU A 8 3.17 -7.88 -14.11
CA LEU A 8 4.28 -6.92 -14.10
C LEU A 8 3.83 -5.51 -13.70
N LEU A 9 2.67 -5.06 -14.16
CA LEU A 9 2.10 -3.78 -13.74
C LEU A 9 1.82 -3.75 -12.23
N ASN A 10 1.22 -4.81 -11.69
CA ASN A 10 0.96 -4.89 -10.26
C ASN A 10 2.25 -4.93 -9.43
N THR A 11 3.27 -5.69 -9.85
CA THR A 11 4.57 -5.69 -9.15
C THR A 11 5.22 -4.30 -9.15
N CYS A 12 5.14 -3.56 -10.26
CA CYS A 12 5.64 -2.19 -10.36
C CYS A 12 4.85 -1.23 -9.45
N LEU A 13 3.53 -1.38 -9.37
CA LEU A 13 2.69 -0.59 -8.46
C LEU A 13 3.06 -0.83 -7.00
N ILE A 14 3.15 -2.10 -6.59
CA ILE A 14 3.53 -2.47 -5.22
C ILE A 14 4.92 -1.92 -4.87
N SER A 15 5.91 -2.09 -5.75
CA SER A 15 7.27 -1.55 -5.56
C SER A 15 7.25 -0.02 -5.42
N SER A 16 6.41 0.66 -6.21
CA SER A 16 6.24 2.12 -6.14
C SER A 16 5.59 2.56 -4.82
N LEU A 17 4.57 1.83 -4.34
CA LEU A 17 3.92 2.12 -3.05
C LEU A 17 4.89 1.93 -1.88
N MET A 18 5.71 0.89 -1.89
CA MET A 18 6.74 0.66 -0.88
C MET A 18 7.78 1.79 -0.89
N CYS A 19 8.26 2.20 -2.07
CA CYS A 19 9.17 3.33 -2.20
C CYS A 19 8.54 4.65 -1.71
N LEU A 20 7.25 4.85 -1.97
CA LEU A 20 6.50 6.01 -1.48
C LEU A 20 6.41 6.00 0.05
N ASN A 21 6.05 4.86 0.64
CA ASN A 21 6.00 4.70 2.09
C ASN A 21 7.36 4.99 2.75
N ASP A 22 8.45 4.42 2.22
CA ASP A 22 9.80 4.70 2.70
C ASP A 22 10.14 6.19 2.69
N ARG A 23 9.75 6.90 1.62
CA ARG A 23 9.99 8.34 1.52
C ARG A 23 9.18 9.16 2.52
N LEU A 24 7.90 8.80 2.72
CA LEU A 24 7.05 9.47 3.71
C LEU A 24 7.57 9.24 5.12
N THR A 25 7.93 8.01 5.46
CA THR A 25 8.49 7.64 6.77
C THR A 25 9.77 8.40 7.08
N HIS A 26 10.66 8.52 6.10
CA HIS A 26 11.94 9.23 6.28
C HIS A 26 11.87 10.73 5.92
N LYS A 27 10.67 11.28 5.65
CA LYS A 27 10.44 12.69 5.31
C LYS A 27 11.27 13.20 4.14
N ILE A 28 11.45 12.35 3.11
CA ILE A 28 12.20 12.69 1.91
C ILE A 28 11.27 13.35 0.89
N PRO A 29 11.68 14.47 0.27
CA PRO A 29 10.89 15.13 -0.77
C PRO A 29 10.58 14.18 -1.93
N LEU A 30 9.32 14.11 -2.34
CA LEU A 30 8.87 13.24 -3.43
C LEU A 30 9.40 13.68 -4.81
N THR A 31 9.70 14.98 -4.94
CA THR A 31 9.97 15.62 -6.24
C THR A 31 11.44 15.66 -6.66
N THR A 32 12.39 15.46 -5.76
CA THR A 32 13.77 15.90 -5.99
C THR A 32 14.81 14.80 -6.10
N GLN A 33 14.51 13.56 -5.71
CA GLN A 33 15.53 12.52 -5.69
C GLN A 33 15.08 11.23 -6.39
N ARG A 34 15.98 10.66 -7.19
CA ARG A 34 15.88 9.29 -7.69
C ARG A 34 16.00 8.32 -6.51
N SER A 35 15.55 7.09 -6.70
CA SER A 35 15.77 6.03 -5.70
C SER A 35 17.25 5.83 -5.44
N PHE A 36 17.63 5.70 -4.19
CA PHE A 36 19.01 5.56 -3.75
C PHE A 36 19.15 4.49 -2.67
N CYS A 37 20.34 3.99 -2.48
CA CYS A 37 20.64 3.03 -1.42
C CYS A 37 20.72 3.73 -0.06
N TRP A 38 19.97 3.26 0.92
CA TRP A 38 19.97 3.80 2.30
C TRP A 38 21.33 3.71 3.02
N HIS A 39 22.20 2.77 2.60
CA HIS A 39 23.49 2.58 3.25
C HIS A 39 24.61 3.42 2.66
N CYS A 40 24.68 3.53 1.33
CA CYS A 40 25.78 4.23 0.66
C CYS A 40 25.38 5.53 -0.03
N GLY A 41 24.08 5.86 -0.07
CA GLY A 41 23.57 7.06 -0.74
C GLY A 41 23.67 7.01 -2.28
N HIS A 42 24.16 5.92 -2.86
CA HIS A 42 24.32 5.82 -4.32
C HIS A 42 22.96 5.78 -5.00
N VAL A 43 22.80 6.58 -6.06
CA VAL A 43 21.55 6.62 -6.87
C VAL A 43 21.47 5.35 -7.69
N LEU A 44 20.32 4.67 -7.56
CA LEU A 44 20.08 3.40 -8.26
C LEU A 44 19.83 3.64 -9.74
N ALA A 45 20.33 2.74 -10.57
CA ALA A 45 20.08 2.74 -12.00
C ALA A 45 18.68 2.16 -12.27
N TRP A 46 18.11 2.44 -13.46
CA TRP A 46 16.76 1.98 -13.82
C TRP A 46 16.60 0.46 -13.75
N PHE A 47 17.64 -0.30 -14.08
CA PHE A 47 17.62 -1.77 -14.02
C PHE A 47 17.70 -2.31 -12.59
N ASP A 48 18.20 -1.53 -11.63
CA ASP A 48 18.18 -1.88 -10.20
C ASP A 48 16.77 -1.70 -9.60
N LEU A 49 15.87 -1.03 -10.33
CA LEU A 49 14.49 -0.76 -9.90
C LEU A 49 13.48 -1.73 -10.52
N ILE A 50 13.92 -2.69 -11.36
CA ILE A 50 13.00 -3.69 -11.92
C ILE A 50 12.56 -4.64 -10.80
N PRO A 51 11.26 -4.67 -10.45
CA PRO A 51 10.76 -5.46 -9.35
C PRO A 51 11.11 -6.95 -9.52
N ILE A 52 11.35 -7.63 -8.41
CA ILE A 52 11.71 -9.06 -8.37
C ILE A 52 13.05 -9.34 -9.07
N VAL A 53 13.21 -8.90 -10.33
CA VAL A 53 14.38 -9.25 -11.17
C VAL A 53 15.67 -8.68 -10.57
N SER A 54 15.67 -7.41 -10.18
CA SER A 54 16.85 -6.78 -9.59
C SER A 54 17.28 -7.47 -8.31
N ALA A 55 16.32 -7.80 -7.45
CA ALA A 55 16.57 -8.46 -6.18
C ALA A 55 17.07 -9.91 -6.35
N LEU A 56 16.54 -10.65 -7.33
CA LEU A 56 17.02 -12.00 -7.66
C LEU A 56 18.45 -11.96 -8.20
N LEU A 57 18.76 -11.02 -9.10
CA LEU A 57 20.09 -10.90 -9.70
C LEU A 57 21.17 -10.43 -8.70
N THR A 58 20.78 -9.64 -7.70
CA THR A 58 21.69 -9.10 -6.70
C THR A 58 21.63 -9.81 -5.35
N ASN A 59 20.83 -10.87 -5.23
CA ASN A 59 20.52 -11.54 -3.95
C ASN A 59 20.07 -10.56 -2.87
N SER A 60 19.16 -9.64 -3.22
CA SER A 60 18.64 -8.58 -2.34
C SER A 60 19.76 -7.74 -1.67
N ARG A 61 20.83 -7.47 -2.42
CA ARG A 61 21.96 -6.64 -1.97
C ARG A 61 22.17 -5.46 -2.89
N CYS A 62 22.57 -4.35 -2.33
CA CYS A 62 22.99 -3.21 -3.13
C CYS A 62 24.20 -3.59 -4.00
N ARG A 63 24.12 -3.31 -5.30
CA ARG A 63 25.20 -3.59 -6.25
C ARG A 63 26.51 -2.87 -5.93
N TYR A 64 26.42 -1.71 -5.28
CA TYR A 64 27.56 -0.82 -5.02
C TYR A 64 28.23 -1.08 -3.68
N CYS A 65 27.44 -1.20 -2.59
CA CYS A 65 28.00 -1.41 -1.24
C CYS A 65 27.82 -2.82 -0.69
N GLN A 66 27.17 -3.71 -1.43
CA GLN A 66 26.90 -5.11 -1.08
C GLN A 66 26.09 -5.32 0.23
N LYS A 67 25.57 -4.26 0.82
CA LYS A 67 24.67 -4.36 1.98
C LYS A 67 23.33 -4.95 1.54
N SER A 68 22.84 -5.93 2.31
CA SER A 68 21.52 -6.51 2.09
C SER A 68 20.43 -5.54 2.56
N TYR A 69 19.36 -5.42 1.77
CA TYR A 69 18.11 -4.73 2.12
C TYR A 69 16.98 -5.70 2.47
N GLY A 70 17.29 -7.00 2.55
CA GLY A 70 16.36 -8.05 2.93
C GLY A 70 15.48 -8.54 1.77
N TYR A 71 14.75 -9.63 2.04
CA TYR A 71 13.85 -10.24 1.05
C TYR A 71 12.41 -9.74 1.16
N THR A 72 12.12 -8.85 2.11
CA THR A 72 10.77 -8.34 2.38
C THR A 72 10.18 -7.65 1.15
N TYR A 73 10.96 -6.83 0.46
CA TYR A 73 10.54 -6.15 -0.77
C TYR A 73 10.14 -7.15 -1.85
N VAL A 74 10.97 -8.15 -2.13
CA VAL A 74 10.68 -9.20 -3.13
C VAL A 74 9.43 -9.96 -2.77
N LEU A 75 9.26 -10.29 -1.48
CA LEU A 75 8.09 -11.02 -1.00
C LEU A 75 6.81 -10.21 -1.27
N PHE A 76 6.80 -8.93 -0.91
CA PHE A 76 5.64 -8.07 -1.15
C PHE A 76 5.39 -7.82 -2.65
N GLU A 77 6.43 -7.66 -3.46
CA GLU A 77 6.30 -7.53 -4.91
C GLU A 77 5.69 -8.80 -5.54
N CYS A 78 6.14 -9.99 -5.12
CA CYS A 78 5.58 -11.26 -5.60
C CYS A 78 4.13 -11.45 -5.16
N LEU A 79 3.84 -11.31 -3.86
CA LEU A 79 2.50 -11.48 -3.32
C LEU A 79 1.53 -10.45 -3.89
N GLY A 80 1.92 -9.19 -3.92
CA GLY A 80 1.11 -8.12 -4.47
C GLY A 80 0.89 -8.26 -5.97
N GLY A 81 1.89 -8.75 -6.71
CA GLY A 81 1.75 -9.09 -8.13
C GLY A 81 0.71 -10.18 -8.37
N ILE A 82 0.77 -11.27 -7.58
CA ILE A 82 -0.17 -12.40 -7.70
C ILE A 82 -1.60 -11.96 -7.30
N ILE A 83 -1.75 -11.39 -6.11
CA ILE A 83 -3.05 -10.96 -5.58
C ILE A 83 -3.65 -9.87 -6.47
N GLY A 84 -2.84 -8.86 -6.85
CA GLY A 84 -3.29 -7.79 -7.74
C GLY A 84 -3.74 -8.29 -9.11
N THR A 85 -3.08 -9.30 -9.66
CA THR A 85 -3.49 -9.92 -10.93
C THR A 85 -4.81 -10.66 -10.78
N TRP A 86 -5.03 -11.31 -9.66
CA TRP A 86 -6.27 -12.03 -9.37
C TRP A 86 -7.45 -11.07 -9.13
N LEU A 87 -7.21 -9.96 -8.43
CA LEU A 87 -8.24 -8.94 -8.14
C LEU A 87 -8.49 -7.98 -9.31
N PHE A 88 -7.58 -7.88 -10.28
CA PHE A 88 -7.63 -6.90 -11.37
C PHE A 88 -8.96 -6.84 -12.14
N PRO A 89 -9.68 -7.96 -12.38
CA PRO A 89 -10.98 -7.92 -13.04
C PRO A 89 -12.05 -7.14 -12.24
N GLU A 90 -11.92 -7.15 -10.90
CA GLU A 90 -12.80 -6.45 -9.97
C GLU A 90 -12.15 -5.14 -9.54
N SER A 91 -12.30 -4.09 -10.36
CA SER A 91 -11.57 -2.82 -10.18
C SER A 91 -11.74 -2.18 -8.81
N GLU A 92 -12.92 -2.28 -8.19
CA GLU A 92 -13.18 -1.75 -6.85
C GLU A 92 -12.39 -2.52 -5.78
N LEU A 93 -12.41 -3.85 -5.84
CA LEU A 93 -11.65 -4.69 -4.91
C LEU A 93 -10.14 -4.50 -5.08
N TRP A 94 -9.69 -4.39 -6.33
CA TRP A 94 -8.28 -4.16 -6.65
C TRP A 94 -7.78 -2.82 -6.09
N LEU A 95 -8.50 -1.72 -6.31
CA LEU A 95 -8.14 -0.41 -5.76
C LEU A 95 -8.20 -0.40 -4.23
N THR A 96 -9.22 -1.01 -3.65
CA THR A 96 -9.36 -1.15 -2.20
C THR A 96 -8.17 -1.91 -1.62
N ALA A 97 -7.75 -3.03 -2.24
CA ALA A 97 -6.61 -3.81 -1.81
C ALA A 97 -5.30 -3.01 -1.86
N LEU A 98 -5.10 -2.19 -2.90
CA LEU A 98 -3.93 -1.30 -3.00
C LEU A 98 -3.91 -0.23 -1.89
N CYS A 99 -5.06 0.39 -1.61
CA CYS A 99 -5.17 1.38 -0.52
C CYS A 99 -4.90 0.73 0.84
N LEU A 100 -5.49 -0.43 1.10
CA LEU A 100 -5.28 -1.15 2.37
C LEU A 100 -3.83 -1.64 2.51
N PHE A 101 -3.22 -2.11 1.42
CA PHE A 101 -1.80 -2.48 1.43
C PHE A 101 -0.91 -1.31 1.80
N PHE A 102 -1.15 -0.13 1.21
CA PHE A 102 -0.38 1.07 1.53
C PHE A 102 -0.52 1.47 3.01
N LEU A 103 -1.73 1.44 3.55
CA LEU A 103 -1.96 1.74 4.97
C LEU A 103 -1.32 0.71 5.90
N ALA A 104 -1.33 -0.57 5.51
CA ALA A 104 -0.65 -1.60 6.27
C ALA A 104 0.88 -1.39 6.31
N LEU A 105 1.47 -0.86 5.24
CA LEU A 105 2.88 -0.48 5.22
C LEU A 105 3.15 0.70 6.16
N GLU A 106 2.29 1.73 6.16
CA GLU A 106 2.44 2.88 7.06
C GLU A 106 2.33 2.45 8.54
N ASP A 107 1.34 1.61 8.86
CA ASP A 107 1.15 1.10 10.21
C ASP A 107 2.35 0.27 10.68
N TRP A 108 2.89 -0.56 9.80
CA TRP A 108 4.07 -1.37 10.09
C TRP A 108 5.30 -0.54 10.44
N ASP A 109 5.54 0.55 9.69
CA ASP A 109 6.76 1.36 9.84
C ASP A 109 6.63 2.45 10.92
N GLN A 110 5.46 3.08 11.03
CA GLN A 110 5.26 4.27 11.86
C GLN A 110 4.34 4.04 13.06
N GLN A 111 3.60 2.92 13.09
CA GLN A 111 2.50 2.68 14.03
C GLN A 111 1.48 3.86 14.05
N ALA A 112 1.36 4.54 12.92
CA ALA A 112 0.49 5.68 12.71
C ALA A 112 -0.06 5.63 11.28
N ILE A 113 -1.37 5.70 11.14
CA ILE A 113 -2.06 5.64 9.85
C ILE A 113 -2.47 7.05 9.42
N HIS A 114 -2.04 7.47 8.22
CA HIS A 114 -2.56 8.67 7.59
C HIS A 114 -3.93 8.39 6.95
N ALA A 115 -4.94 8.18 7.79
CA ALA A 115 -6.31 7.87 7.36
C ALA A 115 -6.87 8.87 6.33
N ASN A 116 -6.29 10.06 6.24
CA ASN A 116 -6.67 11.07 5.24
C ASN A 116 -6.54 10.58 3.79
N LEU A 117 -5.66 9.61 3.52
CA LEU A 117 -5.51 9.01 2.19
C LEU A 117 -6.70 8.13 1.78
N LEU A 118 -7.46 7.63 2.75
CA LEU A 118 -8.68 6.85 2.48
C LEU A 118 -9.90 7.71 2.15
N PHE A 119 -9.94 8.97 2.55
CA PHE A 119 -11.13 9.81 2.35
C PHE A 119 -11.57 9.92 0.87
N PRO A 120 -10.67 10.14 -0.12
CA PRO A 120 -11.08 10.16 -1.51
C PRO A 120 -11.71 8.85 -1.97
N TRP A 121 -11.14 7.72 -1.53
CA TRP A 121 -11.65 6.40 -1.86
C TRP A 121 -12.98 6.10 -1.17
N LEU A 122 -13.11 6.43 0.10
CA LEU A 122 -14.36 6.32 0.86
C LEU A 122 -15.49 7.16 0.22
N THR A 123 -15.19 8.41 -0.18
CA THR A 123 -16.19 9.26 -0.85
C THR A 123 -16.64 8.66 -2.17
N TYR A 124 -15.72 8.06 -2.94
CA TYR A 124 -16.02 7.37 -4.18
C TYR A 124 -16.91 6.12 -3.95
N LEU A 125 -16.60 5.29 -2.95
CA LEU A 125 -17.41 4.12 -2.60
C LEU A 125 -18.81 4.51 -2.14
N VAL A 126 -18.93 5.54 -1.30
CA VAL A 126 -20.22 6.08 -0.87
C VAL A 126 -21.03 6.60 -2.05
N TRP A 127 -20.38 7.31 -3.00
CA TRP A 127 -21.03 7.82 -4.20
C TRP A 127 -21.63 6.70 -5.07
N ILE A 128 -20.87 5.62 -5.33
CA ILE A 128 -21.33 4.52 -6.18
C ILE A 128 -22.44 3.71 -5.50
N ARG A 129 -22.35 3.55 -4.17
CA ARG A 129 -23.25 2.70 -3.40
C ARG A 129 -24.41 3.47 -2.74
N TRP A 130 -24.60 4.74 -3.10
CA TRP A 130 -25.58 5.61 -2.46
C TRP A 130 -27.00 5.04 -2.40
N GLU A 131 -27.42 4.27 -3.40
CA GLU A 131 -28.77 3.71 -3.50
C GLU A 131 -28.88 2.29 -2.90
N THR A 132 -27.83 1.74 -2.34
CA THR A 132 -27.87 0.36 -1.82
C THR A 132 -28.20 0.34 -0.32
N PRO A 133 -29.01 -0.64 0.15
CA PRO A 133 -29.33 -0.79 1.58
C PRO A 133 -28.06 -1.07 2.43
N GLN A 134 -26.97 -1.44 1.79
CA GLN A 134 -25.66 -1.64 2.44
C GLN A 134 -25.13 -0.38 3.12
N LEU A 135 -25.46 0.82 2.61
CA LEU A 135 -25.08 2.08 3.26
C LEU A 135 -25.64 2.24 4.66
N LEU A 136 -26.85 1.72 4.92
CA LEU A 136 -27.42 1.73 6.27
C LEU A 136 -26.63 0.84 7.22
N VAL A 137 -26.20 -0.33 6.73
CA VAL A 137 -25.36 -1.26 7.52
C VAL A 137 -24.00 -0.65 7.82
N VAL A 138 -23.34 -0.05 6.81
CA VAL A 138 -22.07 0.66 6.97
C VAL A 138 -22.22 1.85 7.92
N GLY A 139 -23.31 2.61 7.80
CA GLY A 139 -23.61 3.73 8.70
C GLY A 139 -23.80 3.28 10.15
N MET A 140 -24.55 2.22 10.38
CA MET A 140 -24.71 1.63 11.72
C MET A 140 -23.38 1.11 12.29
N PHE A 141 -22.59 0.45 11.46
CA PHE A 141 -21.27 -0.03 11.86
C PHE A 141 -20.32 1.12 12.22
N ALA A 142 -20.33 2.22 11.44
CA ALA A 142 -19.59 3.42 11.74
C ALA A 142 -19.97 4.04 13.10
N VAL A 143 -21.27 4.11 13.40
CA VAL A 143 -21.76 4.62 14.71
C VAL A 143 -21.26 3.74 15.86
N ILE A 144 -21.29 2.41 15.70
CA ILE A 144 -20.78 1.47 16.70
C ILE A 144 -19.27 1.68 16.89
N CYS A 145 -18.50 1.80 15.81
CA CYS A 145 -17.05 2.06 15.88
C CYS A 145 -16.75 3.40 16.55
N LEU A 146 -17.48 4.47 16.20
CA LEU A 146 -17.35 5.77 16.87
C LEU A 146 -17.63 5.66 18.38
N TRP A 147 -18.66 4.92 18.75
CA TRP A 147 -18.96 4.68 20.17
C TRP A 147 -17.81 3.93 20.87
N LEU A 148 -17.23 2.91 20.23
CA LEU A 148 -16.07 2.18 20.76
C LEU A 148 -14.83 3.07 20.91
N ILE A 149 -14.61 3.98 19.96
CA ILE A 149 -13.48 4.93 20.01
C ILE A 149 -13.66 5.93 21.13
N TYR A 150 -14.80 6.65 21.16
CA TYR A 150 -14.99 7.79 22.05
C TYR A 150 -15.44 7.41 23.46
N VAL A 151 -16.21 6.33 23.62
CA VAL A 151 -16.77 5.95 24.92
C VAL A 151 -15.93 4.88 25.61
N ARG A 152 -15.48 3.88 24.84
CA ARG A 152 -14.74 2.75 25.41
C ARG A 152 -13.23 2.84 25.24
N HIS A 153 -12.74 3.74 24.40
CA HIS A 153 -11.31 3.84 24.03
C HIS A 153 -10.72 2.50 23.61
N ALA A 154 -11.55 1.65 23.00
CA ALA A 154 -11.18 0.30 22.60
C ALA A 154 -10.54 0.20 21.20
N LEU A 155 -10.72 1.25 20.41
CA LEU A 155 -10.17 1.36 19.04
C LEU A 155 -9.43 2.68 18.88
N GLY A 156 -8.40 2.69 18.04
CA GLY A 156 -7.72 3.93 17.61
C GLY A 156 -8.59 4.74 16.65
N SER A 157 -8.44 6.04 16.63
CA SER A 157 -9.20 6.92 15.72
C SER A 157 -8.90 6.65 14.23
N GLY A 158 -7.73 6.08 13.93
CA GLY A 158 -7.32 5.67 12.57
C GLY A 158 -7.99 4.40 12.07
N ASP A 159 -8.52 3.55 12.96
CA ASP A 159 -9.09 2.26 12.58
C ASP A 159 -10.48 2.39 11.91
N LEU A 160 -11.21 3.46 12.26
CA LEU A 160 -12.56 3.68 11.75
C LEU A 160 -12.65 3.71 10.21
N PRO A 161 -11.87 4.55 9.48
CA PRO A 161 -11.96 4.60 8.03
C PRO A 161 -11.53 3.30 7.35
N VAL A 162 -10.60 2.55 7.95
CA VAL A 162 -10.17 1.24 7.44
C VAL A 162 -11.31 0.22 7.52
N LEU A 163 -11.98 0.15 8.67
CA LEU A 163 -13.13 -0.75 8.88
C LEU A 163 -14.30 -0.42 7.96
N MET A 164 -14.54 0.87 7.67
CA MET A 164 -15.59 1.30 6.75
C MET A 164 -15.35 0.90 5.28
N VAL A 165 -14.11 0.68 4.88
CA VAL A 165 -13.75 0.24 3.52
C VAL A 165 -14.00 -1.26 3.33
N ILE A 166 -13.87 -2.05 4.41
CA ILE A 166 -13.97 -3.51 4.38
C ILE A 166 -15.42 -3.99 4.53
N GLY A 167 -16.29 -3.22 5.22
CA GLY A 167 -17.70 -3.55 5.46
C GLY A 167 -18.60 -3.22 4.28
#